data_56d9edb9e460641883fe72a702e5b6c8
#
_entry.id   56d9edb9e460641883fe72a702e5b6c8
#
_cell.length_a   1.000
_cell.length_b   1.000
_cell.length_c   1.000
_cell.angle_alpha   90.00
_cell.angle_beta   90.00
_cell.angle_gamma   90.00
#
_symmetry.space_group_name_H-M   'P 1'
#
loop_
_entity.id
_entity.type
_entity.pdbx_description
1 polymer ?
#
loop_
_entity_poly.entity_id
_entity_poly.type
_entity_poly.pdbx_seq_one_letter_code
_entity_poly.pdbx_strand_id
1 'polypeptide(L)'
;RQARAEHFKGLFAVVSDPVDPLAKTAWLESNKDENGILDLKGLRPEQVQGFGLGVMNARAAYYAKRDGRFSQFLTEGRSFGPHGQDLVIADSIENYNDELSKELTQLTVTANLHMRAIGFKPFIAPAYSSGAISLILMMRGEWHCGSVFMGGIFMGVKNRYTEYGLETEILPLPDALYERIVTAEENLKKIV
;
A
#
# COMPACT_ATOMS: atom_id res chain seq x y z
N ARG A 1 12.61 -15.79 -9.15
CA ARG A 1 13.82 -16.59 -9.42
C ARG A 1 14.66 -16.01 -10.56
N GLN A 2 14.09 -15.63 -11.70
CA GLN A 2 14.88 -15.04 -12.82
C GLN A 2 15.61 -13.76 -12.42
N ALA A 3 14.99 -12.86 -11.67
CA ALA A 3 15.64 -11.64 -11.17
C ALA A 3 16.93 -11.94 -10.37
N ARG A 4 16.92 -13.05 -9.61
CA ARG A 4 18.11 -13.55 -8.91
C ARG A 4 19.18 -14.05 -9.89
N ALA A 5 18.79 -14.88 -10.86
CA ALA A 5 19.71 -15.45 -11.84
C ALA A 5 20.40 -14.36 -12.68
N GLU A 6 19.68 -13.30 -13.00
CA GLU A 6 20.16 -12.15 -13.76
C GLU A 6 20.88 -11.09 -12.90
N HIS A 7 21.03 -11.33 -11.58
CA HIS A 7 21.60 -10.34 -10.65
C HIS A 7 20.93 -8.96 -10.76
N PHE A 8 19.60 -8.94 -10.85
CA PHE A 8 18.83 -7.72 -11.08
C PHE A 8 19.11 -6.65 -10.00
N LYS A 9 19.45 -5.44 -10.46
CA LYS A 9 19.85 -4.32 -9.59
C LYS A 9 18.76 -3.25 -9.41
N GLY A 10 17.71 -3.29 -10.22
CA GLY A 10 16.63 -2.30 -10.23
C GLY A 10 15.59 -2.51 -9.13
N LEU A 11 14.52 -1.74 -9.19
CA LEU A 11 13.32 -1.91 -8.37
C LEU A 11 12.36 -2.89 -9.04
N PHE A 12 11.78 -3.78 -8.26
CA PHE A 12 10.78 -4.75 -8.69
C PHE A 12 9.41 -4.26 -8.26
N ALA A 13 8.64 -3.72 -9.21
CA ALA A 13 7.34 -3.13 -8.97
C ALA A 13 6.22 -4.18 -9.07
N VAL A 14 5.46 -4.36 -7.98
CA VAL A 14 4.26 -5.20 -7.95
C VAL A 14 3.04 -4.32 -8.13
N VAL A 15 2.32 -4.51 -9.24
CA VAL A 15 1.15 -3.69 -9.63
C VAL A 15 -0.13 -4.51 -9.75
N SER A 16 -0.11 -5.75 -9.31
CA SER A 16 -1.24 -6.70 -9.40
C SER A 16 -1.78 -7.06 -8.01
N ASP A 17 -3.08 -7.33 -7.90
CA ASP A 17 -3.72 -7.79 -6.67
C ASP A 17 -3.53 -9.30 -6.43
N PRO A 18 -3.40 -9.69 -5.17
CA PRO A 18 -3.25 -8.87 -3.95
C PRO A 18 -1.81 -8.34 -3.78
N VAL A 19 -1.65 -7.02 -3.80
CA VAL A 19 -0.34 -6.34 -3.92
C VAL A 19 0.64 -6.75 -2.82
N ASP A 20 0.23 -6.66 -1.56
CA ASP A 20 1.10 -6.84 -0.40
C ASP A 20 1.60 -8.30 -0.26
N PRO A 21 0.72 -9.32 -0.33
CA PRO A 21 1.16 -10.72 -0.37
C PRO A 21 2.02 -11.05 -1.59
N LEU A 22 1.71 -10.50 -2.77
CA LEU A 22 2.51 -10.72 -3.96
C LEU A 22 3.91 -10.10 -3.85
N ALA A 23 4.04 -8.93 -3.23
CA ALA A 23 5.33 -8.31 -2.95
C ALA A 23 6.17 -9.21 -2.02
N LYS A 24 5.58 -9.73 -0.95
CA LYS A 24 6.24 -10.68 -0.04
C LYS A 24 6.63 -11.98 -0.77
N THR A 25 5.72 -12.53 -1.57
CA THR A 25 6.00 -13.74 -2.36
C THR A 25 7.14 -13.50 -3.35
N ALA A 26 7.15 -12.37 -4.06
CA ALA A 26 8.22 -12.03 -4.99
C ALA A 26 9.57 -11.95 -4.28
N TRP A 27 9.62 -11.31 -3.12
CA TRP A 27 10.82 -11.24 -2.30
C TRP A 27 11.26 -12.63 -1.83
N LEU A 28 10.38 -13.42 -1.21
CA LEU A 28 10.70 -14.77 -0.71
C LEU A 28 11.16 -15.69 -1.83
N GLU A 29 10.43 -15.76 -2.95
CA GLU A 29 10.76 -16.66 -4.06
C GLU A 29 12.06 -16.28 -4.76
N SER A 30 12.43 -15.01 -4.79
CA SER A 30 13.74 -14.59 -5.30
C SER A 30 14.88 -15.01 -4.37
N ASN A 31 14.60 -15.20 -3.10
CA ASN A 31 15.58 -15.55 -2.06
C ASN A 31 15.66 -17.03 -1.72
N LYS A 32 14.96 -17.90 -2.48
CA LYS A 32 15.10 -19.35 -2.39
C LYS A 32 16.08 -19.88 -3.41
N ASP A 33 16.92 -20.80 -3.02
CA ASP A 33 17.80 -21.55 -3.91
C ASP A 33 17.03 -22.59 -4.76
N GLU A 34 17.72 -23.39 -5.54
CA GLU A 34 17.14 -24.47 -6.38
C GLU A 34 16.43 -25.56 -5.56
N ASN A 35 16.82 -25.75 -4.31
CA ASN A 35 16.20 -26.69 -3.37
C ASN A 35 15.05 -26.08 -2.58
N GLY A 36 14.72 -24.80 -2.82
CA GLY A 36 13.69 -24.08 -2.10
C GLY A 36 14.11 -23.54 -0.72
N ILE A 37 15.40 -23.60 -0.40
CA ILE A 37 15.96 -23.13 0.87
C ILE A 37 16.19 -21.62 0.77
N LEU A 38 15.72 -20.87 1.77
CA LEU A 38 15.91 -19.41 1.87
C LEU A 38 17.38 -19.12 2.19
N ASP A 39 18.09 -18.47 1.25
CA ASP A 39 19.50 -18.13 1.37
C ASP A 39 19.80 -16.62 1.26
N LEU A 40 18.78 -15.81 1.05
CA LEU A 40 18.82 -14.33 0.97
C LEU A 40 19.78 -13.77 -0.11
N LYS A 41 20.01 -14.51 -1.19
CA LYS A 41 20.86 -14.10 -2.32
C LYS A 41 20.07 -13.53 -3.50
N GLY A 42 18.78 -13.28 -3.33
CA GLY A 42 17.90 -12.73 -4.34
C GLY A 42 17.74 -11.20 -4.23
N LEU A 43 16.52 -10.74 -4.41
CA LEU A 43 16.18 -9.32 -4.25
C LEU A 43 16.31 -8.90 -2.77
N ARG A 44 16.86 -7.73 -2.55
CA ARG A 44 16.79 -7.11 -1.22
C ARG A 44 15.36 -6.63 -0.96
N PRO A 45 14.90 -6.60 0.31
CA PRO A 45 13.54 -6.18 0.61
C PRO A 45 13.19 -4.79 0.04
N GLU A 46 14.14 -3.84 0.06
CA GLU A 46 13.95 -2.48 -0.45
C GLU A 46 13.84 -2.42 -1.99
N GLN A 47 14.27 -3.46 -2.70
CA GLN A 47 14.10 -3.55 -4.15
C GLN A 47 12.68 -3.95 -4.57
N VAL A 48 11.84 -4.43 -3.64
CA VAL A 48 10.48 -4.85 -3.94
C VAL A 48 9.52 -3.81 -3.40
N GLN A 49 8.67 -3.27 -4.26
CA GLN A 49 7.65 -2.30 -3.87
C GLN A 49 6.29 -2.64 -4.50
N GLY A 50 5.22 -2.47 -3.71
CA GLY A 50 3.84 -2.66 -4.16
C GLY A 50 3.13 -1.33 -4.42
N PHE A 51 2.37 -1.25 -5.52
CA PHE A 51 1.71 -0.03 -5.98
C PHE A 51 0.18 -0.15 -5.96
N GLY A 52 -0.39 -0.49 -4.79
CA GLY A 52 -1.83 -0.59 -4.58
C GLY A 52 -2.40 0.50 -3.67
N LEU A 53 -1.68 0.89 -2.62
CA LEU A 53 -2.19 1.84 -1.63
C LEU A 53 -2.53 3.21 -2.23
N GLY A 54 -1.80 3.67 -3.26
CA GLY A 54 -2.11 4.93 -3.95
C GLY A 54 -3.49 4.94 -4.60
N VAL A 55 -3.97 3.78 -5.07
CA VAL A 55 -5.35 3.63 -5.58
C VAL A 55 -6.37 3.81 -4.47
N MET A 56 -6.10 3.23 -3.28
CA MET A 56 -6.98 3.37 -2.12
C MET A 56 -6.99 4.80 -1.60
N ASN A 57 -5.84 5.45 -1.52
CA ASN A 57 -5.73 6.87 -1.16
C ASN A 57 -6.52 7.76 -2.13
N ALA A 58 -6.46 7.49 -3.43
CA ALA A 58 -7.23 8.23 -4.43
C ALA A 58 -8.75 8.02 -4.28
N ARG A 59 -9.21 6.81 -3.91
CA ARG A 59 -10.62 6.52 -3.62
C ARG A 59 -11.09 7.27 -2.37
N ALA A 60 -10.31 7.26 -1.29
CA ALA A 60 -10.62 8.05 -0.08
C ALA A 60 -10.74 9.54 -0.42
N ALA A 61 -9.80 10.10 -1.19
CA ALA A 61 -9.86 11.48 -1.64
C ALA A 61 -11.07 11.77 -2.52
N TYR A 62 -11.52 10.82 -3.32
CA TYR A 62 -12.76 10.95 -4.11
C TYR A 62 -14.00 11.16 -3.23
N TYR A 63 -14.14 10.37 -2.16
CA TYR A 63 -15.23 10.53 -1.21
C TYR A 63 -15.10 11.82 -0.40
N ALA A 64 -13.90 12.13 0.07
CA ALA A 64 -13.63 13.35 0.83
C ALA A 64 -13.94 14.65 0.05
N LYS A 65 -13.79 14.65 -1.27
CA LYS A 65 -14.20 15.77 -2.12
C LYS A 65 -15.72 15.93 -2.28
N ARG A 66 -16.50 14.91 -1.96
CA ARG A 66 -17.96 14.88 -2.15
C ARG A 66 -18.75 15.02 -0.87
N ASP A 67 -18.14 14.69 0.26
CA ASP A 67 -18.76 14.80 1.57
C ASP A 67 -17.86 15.63 2.49
N GLY A 68 -18.31 16.82 2.86
CA GLY A 68 -17.56 17.75 3.69
C GLY A 68 -17.16 17.22 5.05
N ARG A 69 -17.83 16.17 5.56
CA ARG A 69 -17.45 15.51 6.81
C ARG A 69 -16.04 14.91 6.75
N PHE A 70 -15.59 14.50 5.57
CA PHE A 70 -14.27 13.90 5.33
C PHE A 70 -13.26 14.89 4.77
N SER A 71 -13.58 16.18 4.66
CA SER A 71 -12.76 17.17 3.95
C SER A 71 -11.33 17.29 4.48
N GLN A 72 -11.11 17.10 5.78
CA GLN A 72 -9.76 17.16 6.36
C GLN A 72 -8.82 16.06 5.83
N PHE A 73 -9.36 14.91 5.34
CA PHE A 73 -8.55 13.89 4.69
C PHE A 73 -7.72 14.43 3.51
N LEU A 74 -8.21 15.44 2.81
CA LEU A 74 -7.54 15.98 1.62
C LEU A 74 -6.20 16.65 1.93
N THR A 75 -6.01 17.14 3.14
CA THR A 75 -4.81 17.86 3.58
C THR A 75 -4.03 17.10 4.66
N GLU A 76 -4.72 16.46 5.59
CA GLU A 76 -4.15 15.84 6.79
C GLU A 76 -4.23 14.32 6.80
N GLY A 77 -5.07 13.73 5.93
CA GLY A 77 -5.36 12.31 5.92
C GLY A 77 -4.18 11.44 5.53
N ARG A 78 -4.24 10.19 6.00
CA ARG A 78 -3.26 9.15 5.66
C ARG A 78 -3.95 7.83 5.36
N SER A 79 -3.27 7.04 4.53
CA SER A 79 -3.68 5.68 4.19
C SER A 79 -2.59 4.70 4.60
N PHE A 80 -2.97 3.61 5.26
CA PHE A 80 -2.08 2.55 5.74
C PHE A 80 -2.67 1.19 5.41
N GLY A 81 -1.82 0.15 5.47
CA GLY A 81 -2.25 -1.23 5.38
C GLY A 81 -2.31 -1.76 3.95
N PRO A 82 -2.93 -2.94 3.79
CA PRO A 82 -2.99 -3.60 2.49
C PRO A 82 -3.96 -2.90 1.53
N HIS A 83 -3.76 -3.17 0.25
CA HIS A 83 -4.76 -2.89 -0.77
C HIS A 83 -5.91 -3.90 -0.62
N GLY A 84 -6.86 -3.64 0.25
CA GLY A 84 -8.01 -4.55 0.45
C GLY A 84 -8.71 -4.40 1.78
N GLN A 85 -9.11 -5.54 2.36
CA GLN A 85 -10.02 -5.60 3.49
C GLN A 85 -9.49 -4.93 4.76
N ASP A 86 -8.21 -5.09 5.06
CA ASP A 86 -7.59 -4.51 6.26
C ASP A 86 -6.97 -3.13 6.00
N LEU A 87 -7.45 -2.43 4.98
CA LEU A 87 -7.09 -1.03 4.73
C LEU A 87 -7.44 -0.16 5.94
N VAL A 88 -6.57 0.77 6.27
CA VAL A 88 -6.79 1.77 7.32
C VAL A 88 -6.67 3.16 6.72
N ILE A 89 -7.78 3.89 6.70
CA ILE A 89 -7.80 5.32 6.39
C ILE A 89 -7.87 6.09 7.70
N ALA A 90 -7.00 7.09 7.86
CA ALA A 90 -7.07 8.09 8.90
C ALA A 90 -7.52 9.41 8.27
N ASP A 91 -8.58 10.00 8.74
CA ASP A 91 -9.11 11.28 8.28
C ASP A 91 -8.13 12.44 8.55
N SER A 92 -7.42 12.37 9.67
CA SER A 92 -6.31 13.23 10.09
C SER A 92 -5.40 12.45 11.04
N ILE A 93 -4.16 12.89 11.21
CA ILE A 93 -3.28 12.38 12.28
C ILE A 93 -3.42 13.24 13.54
N GLU A 94 -3.47 14.56 13.38
CA GLU A 94 -3.53 15.50 14.50
C GLU A 94 -4.92 15.60 15.13
N ASN A 95 -5.96 15.60 14.28
CA ASN A 95 -7.36 15.72 14.67
C ASN A 95 -8.13 14.42 14.37
N TYR A 96 -7.52 13.28 14.66
CA TYR A 96 -8.07 11.97 14.33
C TYR A 96 -9.47 11.73 14.90
N ASN A 97 -10.39 11.35 14.03
CA ASN A 97 -11.74 10.91 14.39
C ASN A 97 -11.91 9.45 13.95
N ASP A 98 -12.00 8.55 14.93
CA ASP A 98 -12.04 7.10 14.68
C ASP A 98 -13.30 6.67 13.91
N GLU A 99 -14.46 7.26 14.20
CA GLU A 99 -15.73 6.94 13.53
C GLU A 99 -15.70 7.39 12.05
N LEU A 100 -15.32 8.63 11.79
CA LEU A 100 -15.20 9.15 10.42
C LEU A 100 -14.13 8.39 9.63
N SER A 101 -13.01 8.06 10.26
CA SER A 101 -11.94 7.28 9.66
C SER A 101 -12.39 5.87 9.27
N LYS A 102 -13.16 5.20 10.11
CA LYS A 102 -13.76 3.89 9.82
C LYS A 102 -14.81 3.96 8.71
N GLU A 103 -15.68 4.98 8.74
CA GLU A 103 -16.66 5.19 7.67
C GLU A 103 -15.96 5.42 6.32
N LEU A 104 -14.96 6.30 6.27
CA LEU A 104 -14.21 6.58 5.06
C LEU A 104 -13.43 5.34 4.58
N THR A 105 -12.88 4.55 5.50
CA THR A 105 -12.24 3.26 5.18
C THR A 105 -13.24 2.34 4.48
N GLN A 106 -14.43 2.16 5.04
CA GLN A 106 -15.46 1.28 4.49
C GLN A 106 -15.91 1.73 3.09
N LEU A 107 -16.14 3.01 2.90
CA LEU A 107 -16.46 3.58 1.58
C LEU A 107 -15.35 3.30 0.55
N THR A 108 -14.11 3.45 0.98
CA THR A 108 -12.93 3.23 0.12
C THR A 108 -12.77 1.77 -0.29
N VAL A 109 -12.90 0.84 0.66
CA VAL A 109 -12.77 -0.61 0.42
C VAL A 109 -13.89 -1.10 -0.50
N THR A 110 -15.11 -0.61 -0.32
CA THR A 110 -16.29 -1.07 -1.09
C THR A 110 -16.53 -0.33 -2.40
N ALA A 111 -15.73 0.67 -2.73
CA ALA A 111 -15.92 1.50 -3.94
C ALA A 111 -16.05 0.68 -5.24
N ASN A 112 -15.28 -0.41 -5.37
CA ASN A 112 -15.35 -1.30 -6.52
C ASN A 112 -16.67 -2.09 -6.60
N LEU A 113 -17.33 -2.35 -5.49
CA LEU A 113 -18.62 -3.04 -5.45
C LEU A 113 -19.72 -2.15 -6.04
N HIS A 114 -19.69 -0.84 -5.76
CA HIS A 114 -20.59 0.12 -6.37
C HIS A 114 -20.44 0.16 -7.90
N MET A 115 -19.20 0.11 -8.39
CA MET A 115 -18.93 0.07 -9.82
C MET A 115 -19.43 -1.24 -10.48
N ARG A 116 -19.30 -2.37 -9.78
CA ARG A 116 -19.84 -3.65 -10.24
C ARG A 116 -21.39 -3.64 -10.30
N ALA A 117 -22.02 -3.04 -9.31
CA ALA A 117 -23.48 -2.97 -9.25
C ALA A 117 -24.11 -2.24 -10.45
N ILE A 118 -23.41 -1.29 -11.06
CA ILE A 118 -23.83 -0.57 -12.26
C ILE A 118 -23.27 -1.18 -13.56
N GLY A 119 -22.72 -2.39 -13.51
CA GLY A 119 -22.32 -3.18 -14.67
C GLY A 119 -20.87 -2.99 -15.15
N PHE A 120 -20.03 -2.21 -14.43
CA PHE A 120 -18.64 -2.08 -14.78
C PHE A 120 -17.79 -3.22 -14.21
N LYS A 121 -16.79 -3.65 -14.99
CA LYS A 121 -15.79 -4.61 -14.51
C LYS A 121 -14.79 -3.92 -13.57
N PRO A 122 -14.25 -4.63 -12.52
CA PRO A 122 -13.42 -4.01 -11.49
C PRO A 122 -12.05 -3.55 -11.98
N PHE A 123 -11.47 -4.16 -13.01
CA PHE A 123 -10.15 -3.77 -13.55
C PHE A 123 -10.32 -2.74 -14.65
N ILE A 124 -10.64 -1.56 -14.27
CA ILE A 124 -10.82 -0.43 -15.16
C ILE A 124 -9.62 0.50 -15.15
N ALA A 125 -9.39 1.16 -16.28
CA ALA A 125 -8.29 2.09 -16.48
C ALA A 125 -8.04 3.10 -15.33
N PRO A 126 -9.04 3.64 -14.62
CA PRO A 126 -8.81 4.53 -13.48
C PRO A 126 -7.94 3.95 -12.35
N ALA A 127 -8.00 2.66 -12.08
CA ALA A 127 -7.14 2.02 -11.08
C ALA A 127 -5.68 2.00 -11.55
N TYR A 128 -5.43 1.69 -12.80
CA TYR A 128 -4.08 1.73 -13.38
C TYR A 128 -3.51 3.15 -13.41
N SER A 129 -4.34 4.16 -13.72
CA SER A 129 -3.91 5.55 -13.71
C SER A 129 -3.42 6.00 -12.32
N SER A 130 -4.15 5.64 -11.26
CA SER A 130 -3.75 5.95 -9.88
C SER A 130 -2.47 5.22 -9.48
N GLY A 131 -2.29 3.96 -9.91
CA GLY A 131 -1.05 3.20 -9.72
C GLY A 131 0.12 3.83 -10.47
N ALA A 132 -0.09 4.27 -11.71
CA ALA A 132 0.92 4.95 -12.52
C ALA A 132 1.40 6.25 -11.89
N ILE A 133 0.51 7.02 -11.25
CA ILE A 133 0.89 8.24 -10.51
C ILE A 133 1.88 7.88 -9.38
N SER A 134 1.61 6.85 -8.60
CA SER A 134 2.52 6.41 -7.53
C SER A 134 3.89 5.98 -8.08
N LEU A 135 3.92 5.29 -9.23
CA LEU A 135 5.18 4.92 -9.91
C LEU A 135 5.97 6.17 -10.35
N ILE A 136 5.30 7.16 -10.94
CA ILE A 136 5.94 8.40 -11.37
C ILE A 136 6.53 9.16 -10.17
N LEU A 137 5.77 9.28 -9.08
CA LEU A 137 6.23 9.93 -7.84
C LEU A 137 7.44 9.19 -7.25
N MET A 138 7.39 7.86 -7.19
CA MET A 138 8.52 7.04 -6.74
C MET A 138 9.77 7.28 -7.58
N MET A 139 9.65 7.28 -8.93
CA MET A 139 10.78 7.53 -9.83
C MET A 139 11.37 8.94 -9.68
N ARG A 140 10.61 9.90 -9.17
CA ARG A 140 11.06 11.26 -8.88
C ARG A 140 11.59 11.45 -7.46
N GLY A 141 11.59 10.41 -6.64
CA GLY A 141 11.94 10.52 -5.23
C GLY A 141 10.91 11.29 -4.39
N GLU A 142 9.68 11.42 -4.88
CA GLU A 142 8.60 12.14 -4.22
C GLU A 142 7.78 11.22 -3.31
N TRP A 143 7.16 11.82 -2.27
CA TRP A 143 6.29 11.09 -1.37
C TRP A 143 5.08 10.50 -2.09
N HIS A 144 4.83 9.22 -1.91
CA HIS A 144 3.69 8.50 -2.46
C HIS A 144 3.18 7.42 -1.49
N CYS A 145 2.01 6.87 -1.76
CA CYS A 145 1.46 5.75 -1.02
C CYS A 145 1.79 4.44 -1.75
N GLY A 146 2.53 3.57 -1.11
CA GLY A 146 2.94 2.28 -1.67
C GLY A 146 3.29 1.27 -0.59
N SER A 147 3.34 -0.01 -0.96
CA SER A 147 3.67 -1.11 -0.07
C SER A 147 5.17 -1.33 -0.05
N VAL A 148 5.74 -1.36 1.14
CA VAL A 148 7.17 -1.53 1.39
C VAL A 148 7.41 -2.58 2.47
N PHE A 149 8.63 -3.09 2.56
CA PHE A 149 9.00 -4.08 3.58
C PHE A 149 8.99 -3.46 4.99
N MET A 150 8.24 -4.09 5.89
CA MET A 150 8.08 -3.69 7.28
C MET A 150 8.22 -4.90 8.21
N GLY A 151 9.47 -5.26 8.52
CA GLY A 151 9.76 -6.29 9.52
C GLY A 151 9.20 -7.69 9.23
N GLY A 152 9.26 -8.15 7.97
CA GLY A 152 8.83 -9.50 7.58
C GLY A 152 7.53 -9.56 6.78
N ILE A 153 6.84 -8.43 6.63
CA ILE A 153 5.70 -8.25 5.73
C ILE A 153 5.96 -7.12 4.75
N PHE A 154 5.13 -7.04 3.72
CA PHE A 154 4.99 -5.83 2.90
C PHE A 154 3.67 -5.18 3.25
N MET A 155 3.69 -3.88 3.55
CA MET A 155 2.52 -3.14 3.97
C MET A 155 2.54 -1.72 3.40
N GLY A 156 1.37 -1.23 3.05
CA GLY A 156 1.21 0.11 2.50
C GLY A 156 1.39 1.20 3.53
N VAL A 157 2.26 2.15 3.21
CA VAL A 157 2.51 3.39 3.97
C VAL A 157 2.87 4.52 3.01
N LYS A 158 2.91 5.75 3.51
CA LYS A 158 3.49 6.87 2.76
C LYS A 158 5.02 6.78 2.82
N ASN A 159 5.63 6.70 1.66
CA ASN A 159 7.07 6.48 1.51
C ASN A 159 7.63 7.22 0.28
N ARG A 160 8.95 7.30 0.20
CA ARG A 160 9.68 7.76 -0.99
C ARG A 160 11.00 7.00 -1.13
N TYR A 161 11.54 6.98 -2.34
CA TYR A 161 12.85 6.40 -2.63
C TYR A 161 13.81 7.52 -3.04
N THR A 162 14.89 7.67 -2.27
CA THR A 162 15.90 8.70 -2.49
C THR A 162 17.23 8.05 -2.85
N GLU A 163 18.26 8.86 -3.13
CA GLU A 163 19.63 8.38 -3.31
C GLU A 163 20.20 7.67 -2.07
N TYR A 164 19.63 7.94 -0.89
CA TYR A 164 20.00 7.28 0.38
C TYR A 164 19.19 6.02 0.67
N GLY A 165 18.21 5.68 -0.16
CA GLY A 165 17.36 4.52 -0.03
C GLY A 165 15.90 4.83 0.24
N LEU A 166 15.18 3.83 0.77
CA LEU A 166 13.77 3.91 1.09
C LEU A 166 13.56 4.67 2.41
N GLU A 167 12.70 5.67 2.38
CA GLU A 167 12.24 6.41 3.56
C GLU A 167 10.75 6.24 3.74
N THR A 168 10.30 6.02 4.97
CA THR A 168 8.90 6.01 5.37
C THR A 168 8.57 7.24 6.22
N GLU A 169 7.36 7.76 6.10
CA GLU A 169 6.89 8.86 6.94
C GLU A 169 6.75 8.38 8.39
N ILE A 170 7.33 9.12 9.33
CA ILE A 170 7.25 8.85 10.76
C ILE A 170 6.26 9.84 11.38
N LEU A 171 5.23 9.33 12.05
CA LEU A 171 4.13 10.12 12.59
C LEU A 171 3.84 9.72 14.05
N PRO A 172 3.47 10.68 14.91
CA PRO A 172 2.87 10.39 16.20
C PRO A 172 1.44 9.88 15.97
N LEU A 173 1.23 8.57 16.05
CA LEU A 173 -0.07 7.97 15.81
C LEU A 173 -0.95 8.01 17.06
N PRO A 174 -2.24 8.43 16.96
CA PRO A 174 -3.21 8.23 18.03
C PRO A 174 -3.40 6.73 18.34
N ASP A 175 -3.59 6.37 19.61
CA ASP A 175 -3.67 4.97 20.06
C ASP A 175 -4.68 4.14 19.29
N ALA A 176 -5.89 4.65 19.09
CA ALA A 176 -6.92 3.94 18.33
C ALA A 176 -6.55 3.70 16.86
N LEU A 177 -5.83 4.62 16.24
CA LEU A 177 -5.31 4.44 14.88
C LEU A 177 -4.18 3.41 14.87
N TYR A 178 -3.28 3.47 15.84
CA TYR A 178 -2.18 2.52 15.98
C TYR A 178 -2.69 1.08 16.12
N GLU A 179 -3.68 0.84 16.98
CA GLU A 179 -4.31 -0.48 17.15
C GLU A 179 -4.91 -1.03 15.84
N ARG A 180 -5.52 -0.18 15.02
CA ARG A 180 -6.03 -0.58 13.71
C ARG A 180 -4.91 -0.99 12.76
N ILE A 181 -3.80 -0.26 12.76
CA ILE A 181 -2.62 -0.55 11.93
C ILE A 181 -1.98 -1.86 12.37
N VAL A 182 -1.81 -2.08 13.67
CA VAL A 182 -1.28 -3.34 14.23
C VAL A 182 -2.17 -4.51 13.84
N THR A 183 -3.49 -4.36 13.93
CA THR A 183 -4.43 -5.41 13.50
C THR A 183 -4.26 -5.76 12.03
N ALA A 184 -4.11 -4.75 11.16
CA ALA A 184 -3.87 -4.97 9.73
C ALA A 184 -2.52 -5.69 9.48
N GLU A 185 -1.48 -5.32 10.20
CA GLU A 185 -0.17 -5.97 10.15
C GLU A 185 -0.24 -7.45 10.56
N GLU A 186 -0.89 -7.74 11.69
CA GLU A 186 -1.07 -9.12 12.17
C GLU A 186 -1.86 -9.99 11.19
N ASN A 187 -2.87 -9.44 10.53
CA ASN A 187 -3.62 -10.15 9.51
C ASN A 187 -2.76 -10.42 8.27
N LEU A 188 -1.95 -9.48 7.83
CA LEU A 188 -1.00 -9.68 6.74
C LEU A 188 0.03 -10.78 7.06
N LYS A 189 0.51 -10.88 8.29
CA LYS A 189 1.44 -11.93 8.73
C LYS A 189 0.86 -13.34 8.57
N LYS A 190 -0.47 -13.50 8.62
CA LYS A 190 -1.15 -14.79 8.50
C LYS A 190 -1.32 -15.27 7.06
N ILE A 191 -1.15 -14.39 6.06
CA ILE A 191 -1.46 -14.71 4.66
C ILE A 191 -0.31 -15.41 3.95
N VAL A 192 0.95 -15.10 4.25
CA VAL A 192 2.16 -15.66 3.59
C VAL A 192 3.22 -15.99 4.60
#